data_23b66696e336f351e14a6b2bdcd0e8c3
#
_entry.id   23b66696e336f351e14a6b2bdcd0e8c3
#
_cell.length_a   1.000
_cell.length_b   1.000
_cell.length_c   1.000
_cell.angle_alpha   90.00
_cell.angle_beta   90.00
_cell.angle_gamma   90.00
#
_symmetry.space_group_name_H-M   'P 1'
#
loop_
_entity.id
_entity.type
_entity.pdbx_description
1 polymer ?
#
loop_
_entity_poly.entity_id
_entity_poly.type
_entity_poly.pdbx_seq_one_letter_code
_entity_poly.pdbx_strand_id
1 'polypeptide(L)'
;MKQGSLLKALTLCLGSLTLSAQAYTVGLAMPTQLEDRWYKDGFALEKKLQANGFNVELFYGGDNDTKLQNRQIKRMTDAKVDLMVVGAIDCTGLSDSLNKTHQQKIPVISYDRLILNTDAISYYATFDNFEVGVIQGQYIKKKLNLDSGNHKTMEIFYGSLDDNNAKFFYEGAMSILYPYIKMGILSIPSGQMKPEETAIKGWQTDLASKRMEDLMQSQGYGPNAKKLDAVLSPADVISTGVIFTLKRHGYTPSNIPVITGQDASPEAIANVKNGYQGMTVYKSTDDLTNVIVNMAKAISQGKEVEVNDSFTYNNGAADMHSYLLEPKLVDKANVSQF
;
A
#
# COMPACT_ATOMS: atom_id res chain seq x y z
N MET A 1 21.44 61.68 68.49
CA MET A 1 21.06 61.74 67.07
C MET A 1 21.64 60.51 66.41
N LYS A 2 20.84 59.45 66.08
CA LYS A 2 21.27 58.27 65.30
C LYS A 2 20.22 58.09 64.17
N GLN A 3 20.69 58.30 62.96
CA GLN A 3 19.91 58.05 61.76
C GLN A 3 19.94 56.52 61.48
N GLY A 4 18.76 55.93 61.44
CA GLY A 4 18.55 54.56 61.02
C GLY A 4 18.23 54.51 59.52
N SER A 5 19.11 53.86 58.77
CA SER A 5 18.95 53.60 57.33
C SER A 5 18.08 52.37 57.12
N LEU A 6 16.88 52.54 56.52
CA LEU A 6 16.01 51.44 56.09
C LEU A 6 16.47 50.94 54.72
N LEU A 7 17.07 49.74 54.69
CA LEU A 7 17.36 49.05 53.43
C LEU A 7 16.06 48.29 52.98
N LYS A 8 15.43 48.78 51.90
CA LYS A 8 14.34 48.05 51.25
C LYS A 8 14.94 46.96 50.36
N ALA A 9 14.78 45.71 50.76
CA ALA A 9 15.07 44.55 49.90
C ALA A 9 13.95 44.43 48.83
N LEU A 10 14.33 44.61 47.59
CA LEU A 10 13.47 44.39 46.42
C LEU A 10 13.58 42.91 46.01
N THR A 11 12.62 42.06 46.42
CA THR A 11 12.56 40.68 46.02
C THR A 11 12.03 40.61 44.59
N LEU A 12 12.94 40.32 43.64
CA LEU A 12 12.59 40.10 42.22
C LEU A 12 12.03 38.67 42.09
N CYS A 13 10.71 38.54 42.03
CA CYS A 13 10.07 37.28 41.64
C CYS A 13 10.28 37.04 40.14
N LEU A 14 11.29 36.24 39.76
CA LEU A 14 11.37 35.61 38.43
C LEU A 14 10.23 34.60 38.30
N GLY A 15 9.14 35.03 37.72
CA GLY A 15 8.08 34.14 37.27
C GLY A 15 8.63 33.31 36.13
N SER A 16 8.93 32.02 36.39
CA SER A 16 9.20 31.05 35.35
C SER A 16 7.96 30.89 34.49
N LEU A 17 7.90 31.56 33.34
CA LEU A 17 6.95 31.25 32.29
C LEU A 17 7.32 29.86 31.77
N THR A 18 6.71 28.81 32.30
CA THR A 18 6.68 27.51 31.69
C THR A 18 5.88 27.68 30.40
N LEU A 19 6.55 27.90 29.26
CA LEU A 19 5.96 27.65 27.96
C LEU A 19 5.58 26.17 27.98
N SER A 20 4.29 25.90 28.13
CA SER A 20 3.71 24.59 27.84
C SER A 20 4.02 24.33 26.37
N ALA A 21 5.03 23.52 26.08
CA ALA A 21 5.30 23.06 24.72
C ALA A 21 4.04 22.36 24.24
N GLN A 22 3.35 22.94 23.29
CA GLN A 22 2.19 22.32 22.68
C GLN A 22 2.69 21.04 22.04
N ALA A 23 2.08 19.90 22.40
CA ALA A 23 2.50 18.62 21.88
C ALA A 23 2.28 18.58 20.36
N TYR A 24 3.30 18.15 19.62
CA TYR A 24 3.29 18.05 18.17
C TYR A 24 2.17 17.10 17.71
N THR A 25 1.27 17.58 16.85
CA THR A 25 0.06 16.85 16.43
C THR A 25 0.24 16.28 15.04
N VAL A 26 0.05 14.97 14.91
CA VAL A 26 0.08 14.24 13.65
C VAL A 26 -1.35 13.85 13.25
N GLY A 27 -1.77 14.30 12.07
CA GLY A 27 -3.03 13.89 11.45
C GLY A 27 -2.84 12.65 10.59
N LEU A 28 -3.67 11.64 10.77
CA LEU A 28 -3.68 10.41 10.00
C LEU A 28 -4.98 10.31 9.20
N ALA A 29 -4.90 10.22 7.87
CA ALA A 29 -6.03 9.96 6.98
C ALA A 29 -5.84 8.61 6.28
N MET A 30 -6.48 7.56 6.78
CA MET A 30 -6.41 6.20 6.23
C MET A 30 -7.59 5.93 5.29
N PRO A 31 -7.44 5.02 4.30
CA PRO A 31 -8.47 4.78 3.29
C PRO A 31 -9.80 4.28 3.88
N THR A 32 -9.76 3.20 4.63
CA THR A 32 -10.96 2.53 5.17
C THR A 32 -10.61 1.76 6.44
N GLN A 33 -11.60 1.49 7.28
CA GLN A 33 -11.48 0.54 8.38
C GLN A 33 -12.20 -0.79 8.11
N LEU A 34 -12.78 -0.94 6.92
CA LEU A 34 -13.47 -2.18 6.52
C LEU A 34 -12.48 -3.25 6.05
N GLU A 35 -11.30 -2.86 5.63
CA GLU A 35 -10.21 -3.77 5.29
C GLU A 35 -9.26 -3.87 6.49
N ASP A 36 -9.04 -5.09 6.96
CA ASP A 36 -8.20 -5.42 8.13
C ASP A 36 -6.82 -4.73 8.09
N ARG A 37 -6.19 -4.67 6.93
CA ARG A 37 -4.91 -4.03 6.74
C ARG A 37 -4.92 -2.56 7.15
N TRP A 38 -5.82 -1.77 6.56
CA TRP A 38 -5.87 -0.33 6.81
C TRP A 38 -6.25 0.01 8.24
N TYR A 39 -7.17 -0.79 8.82
CA TYR A 39 -7.51 -0.67 10.24
C TYR A 39 -6.29 -0.93 11.13
N LYS A 40 -5.56 -2.03 10.89
CA LYS A 40 -4.36 -2.40 11.65
C LYS A 40 -3.25 -1.36 11.51
N ASP A 41 -2.99 -0.90 10.29
CA ASP A 41 -1.97 0.12 10.02
C ASP A 41 -2.29 1.44 10.73
N GLY A 42 -3.52 1.95 10.62
CA GLY A 42 -3.92 3.19 11.27
C GLY A 42 -3.85 3.10 12.79
N PHE A 43 -4.31 1.97 13.37
CA PHE A 43 -4.21 1.72 14.81
C PHE A 43 -2.76 1.61 15.29
N ALA A 44 -1.90 0.91 14.53
CA ALA A 44 -0.48 0.77 14.86
C ALA A 44 0.24 2.12 14.79
N LEU A 45 -0.02 2.93 13.75
CA LEU A 45 0.52 4.29 13.63
C LEU A 45 0.11 5.16 14.80
N GLU A 46 -1.18 5.20 15.13
CA GLU A 46 -1.68 5.97 16.27
C GLU A 46 -0.94 5.58 17.56
N LYS A 47 -0.87 4.28 17.88
CA LYS A 47 -0.22 3.79 19.10
C LYS A 47 1.27 4.10 19.14
N LYS A 48 1.97 3.87 18.03
CA LYS A 48 3.41 4.12 17.96
C LYS A 48 3.74 5.62 18.05
N LEU A 49 2.96 6.47 17.39
CA LEU A 49 3.15 7.93 17.47
C LEU A 49 2.86 8.45 18.88
N GLN A 50 1.76 8.02 19.51
CA GLN A 50 1.42 8.38 20.88
C GLN A 50 2.51 7.95 21.87
N ALA A 51 3.05 6.73 21.72
CA ALA A 51 4.16 6.22 22.55
C ALA A 51 5.46 7.03 22.38
N ASN A 52 5.58 7.80 21.29
CA ASN A 52 6.70 8.69 21.00
C ASN A 52 6.39 10.18 21.31
N GLY A 53 5.31 10.46 22.04
CA GLY A 53 4.99 11.80 22.56
C GLY A 53 4.22 12.69 21.59
N PHE A 54 3.69 12.16 20.51
CA PHE A 54 2.84 12.90 19.57
C PHE A 54 1.36 12.87 19.98
N ASN A 55 0.66 13.96 19.75
CA ASN A 55 -0.80 13.91 19.66
C ASN A 55 -1.19 13.33 18.30
N VAL A 56 -2.28 12.56 18.22
CA VAL A 56 -2.72 11.92 16.99
C VAL A 56 -4.20 12.18 16.75
N GLU A 57 -4.53 12.62 15.54
CA GLU A 57 -5.91 12.66 15.03
C GLU A 57 -6.02 11.61 13.91
N LEU A 58 -6.73 10.50 14.17
CA LEU A 58 -6.91 9.40 13.21
C LEU A 58 -8.30 9.45 12.58
N PHE A 59 -8.33 9.41 11.25
CA PHE A 59 -9.54 9.33 10.44
C PHE A 59 -9.45 8.19 9.43
N TYR A 60 -10.60 7.61 9.11
CA TYR A 60 -10.78 6.63 8.03
C TYR A 60 -11.81 7.14 7.03
N GLY A 61 -11.57 6.93 5.74
CA GLY A 61 -12.42 7.38 4.64
C GLY A 61 -13.68 6.53 4.41
N GLY A 62 -14.20 5.91 5.47
CA GLY A 62 -15.44 5.11 5.40
C GLY A 62 -15.32 3.90 4.48
N ASP A 63 -16.27 3.74 3.58
CA ASP A 63 -16.25 2.71 2.53
C ASP A 63 -15.58 3.26 1.26
N ASN A 64 -14.27 3.55 1.37
CA ASN A 64 -13.47 4.14 0.29
C ASN A 64 -14.11 5.43 -0.31
N ASP A 65 -14.70 6.29 0.57
CA ASP A 65 -15.28 7.58 0.15
C ASP A 65 -14.21 8.67 0.06
N THR A 66 -13.70 8.91 -1.14
CA THR A 66 -12.73 9.97 -1.45
C THR A 66 -13.24 11.37 -1.03
N LYS A 67 -14.55 11.64 -1.11
CA LYS A 67 -15.11 12.92 -0.68
C LYS A 67 -15.05 13.08 0.85
N LEU A 68 -15.28 11.99 1.60
CA LEU A 68 -15.10 11.98 3.05
C LEU A 68 -13.63 12.20 3.40
N GLN A 69 -12.69 11.51 2.75
CA GLN A 69 -11.26 11.68 2.98
C GLN A 69 -10.82 13.13 2.71
N ASN A 70 -11.28 13.76 1.64
CA ASN A 70 -11.03 15.18 1.36
C ASN A 70 -11.54 16.10 2.48
N ARG A 71 -12.74 15.86 3.03
CA ARG A 71 -13.26 16.62 4.17
C ARG A 71 -12.42 16.44 5.44
N GLN A 72 -11.91 15.25 5.68
CA GLN A 72 -11.04 14.94 6.82
C GLN A 72 -9.68 15.64 6.69
N ILE A 73 -9.05 15.60 5.51
CA ILE A 73 -7.81 16.34 5.21
C ILE A 73 -8.03 17.84 5.44
N LYS A 74 -9.13 18.40 4.91
CA LYS A 74 -9.47 19.80 5.14
C LYS A 74 -9.63 20.13 6.63
N ARG A 75 -10.31 19.26 7.39
CA ARG A 75 -10.50 19.44 8.85
C ARG A 75 -9.15 19.49 9.58
N MET A 76 -8.24 18.56 9.30
CA MET A 76 -6.89 18.52 9.89
C MET A 76 -6.08 19.76 9.50
N THR A 77 -6.20 20.20 8.24
CA THR A 77 -5.58 21.45 7.78
C THR A 77 -6.10 22.67 8.54
N ASP A 78 -7.42 22.78 8.71
CA ASP A 78 -8.05 23.89 9.46
C ASP A 78 -7.70 23.85 10.95
N ALA A 79 -7.51 22.66 11.53
CA ALA A 79 -7.03 22.45 12.89
C ALA A 79 -5.52 22.73 13.04
N LYS A 80 -4.78 22.92 11.94
CA LYS A 80 -3.34 23.19 11.90
C LYS A 80 -2.53 22.07 12.58
N VAL A 81 -2.78 20.82 12.18
CA VAL A 81 -1.88 19.73 12.58
C VAL A 81 -0.45 20.02 12.09
N ASP A 82 0.55 19.54 12.82
CA ASP A 82 1.96 19.85 12.53
C ASP A 82 2.54 18.95 11.42
N LEU A 83 1.95 17.79 11.21
CA LEU A 83 2.30 16.80 10.18
C LEU A 83 1.04 16.06 9.74
N MET A 84 0.94 15.72 8.47
CA MET A 84 -0.14 14.87 7.95
C MET A 84 0.44 13.61 7.31
N VAL A 85 -0.16 12.46 7.60
CA VAL A 85 0.15 11.16 6.97
C VAL A 85 -1.11 10.68 6.27
N VAL A 86 -1.03 10.44 4.97
CA VAL A 86 -2.21 10.16 4.13
C VAL A 86 -2.00 8.87 3.34
N GLY A 87 -2.79 7.84 3.62
CA GLY A 87 -3.01 6.71 2.73
C GLY A 87 -4.18 7.04 1.80
N ALA A 88 -3.90 7.29 0.52
CA ALA A 88 -4.92 7.74 -0.41
C ALA A 88 -5.94 6.65 -0.78
N ILE A 89 -7.22 7.00 -0.83
CA ILE A 89 -8.27 6.19 -1.46
C ILE A 89 -8.10 6.25 -2.98
N ASP A 90 -8.00 7.47 -3.50
CA ASP A 90 -7.78 7.79 -4.91
C ASP A 90 -6.53 8.68 -5.00
N CYS A 91 -5.52 8.17 -5.69
CA CYS A 91 -4.23 8.85 -5.80
C CYS A 91 -4.31 10.21 -6.51
N THR A 92 -5.34 10.45 -7.30
CA THR A 92 -5.54 11.71 -8.05
C THR A 92 -6.60 12.63 -7.43
N GLY A 93 -7.44 12.09 -6.56
CA GLY A 93 -8.63 12.76 -6.03
C GLY A 93 -8.41 13.67 -4.82
N LEU A 94 -7.16 13.89 -4.37
CA LEU A 94 -6.85 14.62 -3.13
C LEU A 94 -6.15 15.97 -3.34
N SER A 95 -5.77 16.31 -4.58
CA SER A 95 -4.94 17.47 -4.91
C SER A 95 -5.52 18.77 -4.35
N ASP A 96 -6.83 19.02 -4.52
CA ASP A 96 -7.47 20.27 -4.10
C ASP A 96 -7.43 20.50 -2.59
N SER A 97 -7.67 19.45 -1.80
CA SER A 97 -7.62 19.56 -0.33
C SER A 97 -6.19 19.73 0.17
N LEU A 98 -5.22 19.05 -0.47
CA LEU A 98 -3.81 19.11 -0.13
C LEU A 98 -3.15 20.43 -0.55
N ASN A 99 -3.61 21.10 -1.60
CA ASN A 99 -3.13 22.43 -1.98
C ASN A 99 -3.25 23.43 -0.82
N LYS A 100 -4.36 23.38 -0.06
CA LYS A 100 -4.52 24.22 1.13
C LYS A 100 -3.55 23.84 2.25
N THR A 101 -3.31 22.54 2.44
CA THR A 101 -2.32 22.00 3.38
C THR A 101 -0.92 22.51 3.05
N HIS A 102 -0.55 22.47 1.77
CA HIS A 102 0.71 23.01 1.25
C HIS A 102 0.88 24.52 1.52
N GLN A 103 -0.17 25.32 1.24
CA GLN A 103 -0.16 26.76 1.52
C GLN A 103 0.07 27.09 3.00
N GLN A 104 -0.37 26.24 3.91
CA GLN A 104 -0.13 26.35 5.35
C GLN A 104 1.22 25.79 5.79
N LYS A 105 2.03 25.26 4.85
CA LYS A 105 3.35 24.64 5.09
C LYS A 105 3.29 23.45 6.06
N ILE A 106 2.18 22.74 6.10
CA ILE A 106 2.06 21.48 6.83
C ILE A 106 2.70 20.40 5.97
N PRO A 107 3.77 19.72 6.44
CA PRO A 107 4.37 18.63 5.70
C PRO A 107 3.40 17.45 5.58
N VAL A 108 3.43 16.76 4.42
CA VAL A 108 2.57 15.61 4.13
C VAL A 108 3.45 14.42 3.75
N ILE A 109 3.25 13.30 4.43
CA ILE A 109 3.82 12.01 4.04
C ILE A 109 2.72 11.21 3.32
N SER A 110 2.98 10.83 2.07
CA SER A 110 2.16 9.84 1.36
C SER A 110 2.49 8.45 1.90
N TYR A 111 1.49 7.75 2.43
CA TYR A 111 1.63 6.45 3.08
C TYR A 111 1.17 5.34 2.14
N ASP A 112 2.05 4.40 1.81
CA ASP A 112 1.81 3.24 0.95
C ASP A 112 1.41 3.60 -0.50
N ARG A 113 0.36 4.40 -0.72
CA ARG A 113 -0.13 4.83 -2.03
C ARG A 113 0.35 6.24 -2.35
N LEU A 114 1.03 6.42 -3.49
CA LEU A 114 1.53 7.73 -3.91
C LEU A 114 0.40 8.65 -4.36
N ILE A 115 0.30 9.80 -3.73
CA ILE A 115 -0.64 10.86 -4.13
C ILE A 115 -0.05 11.63 -5.31
N LEU A 116 -0.83 11.75 -6.39
CA LEU A 116 -0.41 12.31 -7.66
C LEU A 116 -0.89 13.75 -7.86
N ASN A 117 -0.23 14.44 -8.79
CA ASN A 117 -0.62 15.75 -9.32
C ASN A 117 -0.73 16.86 -8.28
N THR A 118 0.19 16.89 -7.31
CA THR A 118 0.24 17.92 -6.25
C THR A 118 1.65 18.14 -5.73
N ASP A 119 1.99 19.38 -5.41
CA ASP A 119 3.26 19.78 -4.78
C ASP A 119 3.25 19.59 -3.25
N ALA A 120 2.13 19.15 -2.71
CA ALA A 120 1.92 19.09 -1.26
C ALA A 120 2.69 17.95 -0.58
N ILE A 121 3.15 16.94 -1.33
CA ILE A 121 3.81 15.77 -0.76
C ILE A 121 5.26 16.07 -0.48
N SER A 122 5.64 15.97 0.80
CA SER A 122 7.02 16.17 1.25
C SER A 122 7.84 14.89 1.17
N TYR A 123 7.23 13.75 1.51
CA TYR A 123 7.87 12.43 1.53
C TYR A 123 6.91 11.33 1.13
N TYR A 124 7.44 10.23 0.63
CA TYR A 124 6.69 9.03 0.33
C TYR A 124 7.30 7.83 1.06
N ALA A 125 6.49 7.07 1.75
CA ALA A 125 6.92 5.85 2.43
C ALA A 125 6.07 4.67 1.97
N THR A 126 6.73 3.67 1.40
CA THR A 126 6.09 2.49 0.80
C THR A 126 7.07 1.31 0.70
N PHE A 127 6.71 0.34 -0.12
CA PHE A 127 7.55 -0.80 -0.51
C PHE A 127 8.07 -0.61 -1.95
N ASP A 128 9.08 -1.38 -2.34
CA ASP A 128 9.44 -1.49 -3.76
C ASP A 128 8.33 -2.24 -4.51
N ASN A 129 7.37 -1.45 -5.03
CA ASN A 129 6.19 -1.99 -5.70
C ASN A 129 6.53 -2.62 -7.06
N PHE A 130 7.60 -2.19 -7.72
CA PHE A 130 8.08 -2.83 -8.95
C PHE A 130 8.64 -4.22 -8.62
N GLU A 131 9.45 -4.33 -7.57
CA GLU A 131 10.01 -5.61 -7.12
C GLU A 131 8.91 -6.60 -6.68
N VAL A 132 7.79 -6.13 -6.08
CA VAL A 132 6.61 -6.99 -5.84
C VAL A 132 6.18 -7.69 -7.12
N GLY A 133 6.04 -6.93 -8.21
CA GLY A 133 5.68 -7.49 -9.52
C GLY A 133 6.75 -8.44 -10.07
N VAL A 134 8.03 -8.08 -9.96
CA VAL A 134 9.16 -8.93 -10.37
C VAL A 134 9.12 -10.27 -9.65
N ILE A 135 8.91 -10.28 -8.34
CA ILE A 135 8.79 -11.51 -7.53
C ILE A 135 7.64 -12.39 -8.06
N GLN A 136 6.47 -11.80 -8.35
CA GLN A 136 5.31 -12.52 -8.89
C GLN A 136 5.62 -13.11 -10.28
N GLY A 137 6.21 -12.32 -11.16
CA GLY A 137 6.60 -12.76 -12.50
C GLY A 137 7.64 -13.88 -12.48
N GLN A 138 8.68 -13.75 -11.66
CA GLN A 138 9.71 -14.77 -11.48
C GLN A 138 9.14 -16.07 -10.91
N TYR A 139 8.18 -15.96 -9.98
CA TYR A 139 7.53 -17.14 -9.43
C TYR A 139 6.75 -17.91 -10.51
N ILE A 140 5.93 -17.22 -11.33
CA ILE A 140 5.21 -17.83 -12.46
C ILE A 140 6.20 -18.44 -13.44
N LYS A 141 7.24 -17.69 -13.87
CA LYS A 141 8.30 -18.19 -14.77
C LYS A 141 8.89 -19.50 -14.28
N LYS A 142 9.29 -19.55 -13.01
CA LYS A 142 9.89 -20.72 -12.37
C LYS A 142 8.92 -21.90 -12.27
N LYS A 143 7.70 -21.66 -11.79
CA LYS A 143 6.70 -22.72 -11.57
C LYS A 143 6.17 -23.34 -12.85
N LEU A 144 6.03 -22.55 -13.90
CA LEU A 144 5.64 -23.05 -15.22
C LEU A 144 6.81 -23.57 -16.05
N ASN A 145 8.06 -23.41 -15.57
CA ASN A 145 9.29 -23.77 -16.29
C ASN A 145 9.31 -23.17 -17.70
N LEU A 146 9.07 -21.84 -17.82
CA LEU A 146 8.93 -21.17 -19.11
C LEU A 146 10.22 -21.26 -19.96
N ASP A 147 11.40 -21.37 -19.33
CA ASP A 147 12.68 -21.52 -20.01
C ASP A 147 12.78 -22.83 -20.81
N SER A 148 11.91 -23.81 -20.55
CA SER A 148 11.85 -25.07 -21.34
C SER A 148 11.25 -24.88 -22.75
N GLY A 149 10.65 -23.73 -23.05
CA GLY A 149 9.95 -23.45 -24.29
C GLY A 149 8.59 -24.12 -24.44
N ASN A 150 8.12 -24.88 -23.47
CA ASN A 150 6.80 -25.51 -23.51
C ASN A 150 5.70 -24.46 -23.36
N HIS A 151 4.71 -24.48 -24.27
CA HIS A 151 3.60 -23.55 -24.27
C HIS A 151 2.77 -23.64 -22.98
N LYS A 152 2.45 -22.48 -22.40
CA LYS A 152 1.66 -22.29 -21.19
C LYS A 152 0.60 -21.20 -21.38
N THR A 153 -0.42 -21.24 -20.54
CA THR A 153 -1.52 -20.27 -20.55
C THR A 153 -1.59 -19.51 -19.22
N MET A 154 -1.88 -18.24 -19.30
CA MET A 154 -2.07 -17.37 -18.12
C MET A 154 -3.21 -16.39 -18.36
N GLU A 155 -3.93 -16.03 -17.31
CA GLU A 155 -4.83 -14.88 -17.30
C GLU A 155 -4.33 -13.81 -16.34
N ILE A 156 -4.65 -12.56 -16.66
CA ILE A 156 -4.16 -11.38 -15.94
C ILE A 156 -5.31 -10.75 -15.16
N PHE A 157 -5.04 -10.42 -13.92
CA PHE A 157 -5.83 -9.53 -13.09
C PHE A 157 -4.96 -8.31 -12.75
N TYR A 158 -5.51 -7.12 -12.88
CA TYR A 158 -4.85 -5.87 -12.52
C TYR A 158 -5.49 -5.30 -11.25
N GLY A 159 -4.77 -4.46 -10.52
CA GLY A 159 -5.31 -3.77 -9.35
C GLY A 159 -6.35 -2.70 -9.72
N SER A 160 -6.73 -1.87 -8.76
CA SER A 160 -7.62 -0.75 -9.02
C SER A 160 -6.90 0.37 -9.77
N LEU A 161 -7.56 0.98 -10.76
CA LEU A 161 -6.97 2.05 -11.59
C LEU A 161 -6.75 3.36 -10.83
N ASP A 162 -7.42 3.55 -9.71
CA ASP A 162 -7.26 4.69 -8.82
C ASP A 162 -6.09 4.56 -7.84
N ASP A 163 -5.40 3.41 -7.86
CA ASP A 163 -4.19 3.13 -7.08
C ASP A 163 -2.96 3.06 -7.98
N ASN A 164 -2.06 4.04 -7.83
CA ASN A 164 -0.82 4.11 -8.61
C ASN A 164 0.09 2.88 -8.44
N ASN A 165 0.02 2.16 -7.31
CA ASN A 165 0.84 0.98 -7.07
C ASN A 165 0.53 -0.15 -8.05
N ALA A 166 -0.73 -0.28 -8.50
CA ALA A 166 -1.15 -1.31 -9.44
C ALA A 166 -0.33 -1.30 -10.74
N LYS A 167 0.08 -0.10 -11.19
CA LYS A 167 0.95 0.06 -12.36
C LYS A 167 2.30 -0.60 -12.14
N PHE A 168 2.94 -0.34 -11.01
CA PHE A 168 4.27 -0.87 -10.71
C PHE A 168 4.25 -2.40 -10.53
N PHE A 169 3.22 -2.95 -9.88
CA PHE A 169 3.06 -4.41 -9.78
C PHE A 169 2.96 -5.05 -11.16
N TYR A 170 2.14 -4.47 -12.03
CA TYR A 170 1.97 -4.97 -13.39
C TYR A 170 3.26 -4.85 -14.21
N GLU A 171 3.89 -3.69 -14.22
CA GLU A 171 5.13 -3.44 -14.97
C GLU A 171 6.27 -4.35 -14.49
N GLY A 172 6.41 -4.55 -13.18
CA GLY A 172 7.38 -5.48 -12.60
C GLY A 172 7.14 -6.92 -13.05
N ALA A 173 5.90 -7.42 -12.97
CA ALA A 173 5.57 -8.77 -13.42
C ALA A 173 5.78 -8.93 -14.93
N MET A 174 5.37 -7.94 -15.72
CA MET A 174 5.51 -7.97 -17.19
C MET A 174 6.96 -7.82 -17.64
N SER A 175 7.84 -7.17 -16.87
CA SER A 175 9.28 -7.13 -17.18
C SER A 175 9.89 -8.55 -17.29
N ILE A 176 9.34 -9.50 -16.52
CA ILE A 176 9.76 -10.90 -16.53
C ILE A 176 8.96 -11.74 -17.55
N LEU A 177 7.64 -11.53 -17.64
CA LEU A 177 6.75 -12.43 -18.38
C LEU A 177 6.57 -12.04 -19.86
N TYR A 178 6.66 -10.75 -20.19
CA TYR A 178 6.43 -10.27 -21.54
C TYR A 178 7.35 -10.87 -22.61
N PRO A 179 8.65 -11.13 -22.36
CA PRO A 179 9.50 -11.84 -23.32
C PRO A 179 8.92 -13.20 -23.72
N TYR A 180 8.37 -13.97 -22.78
CA TYR A 180 7.78 -15.30 -23.04
C TYR A 180 6.45 -15.19 -23.80
N ILE A 181 5.69 -14.12 -23.55
CA ILE A 181 4.47 -13.81 -24.34
C ILE A 181 4.84 -13.51 -25.77
N LYS A 182 5.85 -12.66 -26.00
CA LYS A 182 6.34 -12.34 -27.36
C LYS A 182 6.86 -13.55 -28.14
N MET A 183 7.48 -14.50 -27.44
CA MET A 183 7.95 -15.74 -28.04
C MET A 183 6.84 -16.78 -28.25
N GLY A 184 5.61 -16.53 -27.82
CA GLY A 184 4.50 -17.50 -27.89
C GLY A 184 4.62 -18.68 -26.94
N ILE A 185 5.57 -18.64 -25.97
CA ILE A 185 5.73 -19.64 -24.92
C ILE A 185 4.65 -19.49 -23.85
N LEU A 186 4.30 -18.25 -23.52
CA LEU A 186 3.20 -17.91 -22.63
C LEU A 186 2.11 -17.20 -23.41
N SER A 187 0.88 -17.66 -23.36
CA SER A 187 -0.26 -17.00 -24.01
C SER A 187 -1.29 -16.52 -23.00
N ILE A 188 -2.02 -15.48 -23.37
CA ILE A 188 -3.16 -14.94 -22.66
C ILE A 188 -4.40 -15.27 -23.52
N PRO A 189 -5.12 -16.37 -23.25
CA PRO A 189 -6.19 -16.84 -24.14
C PRO A 189 -7.35 -15.88 -24.29
N SER A 190 -7.64 -15.07 -23.27
CA SER A 190 -8.65 -13.99 -23.37
C SER A 190 -8.21 -12.83 -24.28
N GLY A 191 -6.91 -12.70 -24.55
CA GLY A 191 -6.31 -11.53 -25.20
C GLY A 191 -6.29 -10.26 -24.33
N GLN A 192 -6.83 -10.30 -23.12
CA GLN A 192 -6.97 -9.14 -22.23
C GLN A 192 -5.66 -8.91 -21.47
N MET A 193 -4.94 -7.87 -21.88
CA MET A 193 -3.65 -7.51 -21.30
C MET A 193 -3.59 -6.09 -20.78
N LYS A 194 -4.49 -5.22 -21.24
CA LYS A 194 -4.46 -3.81 -20.85
C LYS A 194 -5.03 -3.63 -19.43
N PRO A 195 -4.51 -2.66 -18.66
CA PRO A 195 -5.04 -2.33 -17.35
C PRO A 195 -6.58 -2.15 -17.34
N GLU A 196 -7.12 -1.41 -18.32
CA GLU A 196 -8.55 -1.10 -18.40
C GLU A 196 -9.42 -2.34 -18.64
N GLU A 197 -8.86 -3.41 -19.23
CA GLU A 197 -9.54 -4.67 -19.52
C GLU A 197 -9.52 -5.65 -18.34
N THR A 198 -8.53 -5.48 -17.43
CA THR A 198 -8.19 -6.46 -16.41
C THR A 198 -8.31 -5.93 -14.98
N ALA A 199 -8.62 -4.63 -14.83
CA ALA A 199 -8.69 -3.96 -13.54
C ALA A 199 -9.84 -4.47 -12.66
N ILE A 200 -9.53 -4.60 -11.37
CA ILE A 200 -10.49 -4.90 -10.31
C ILE A 200 -10.72 -3.63 -9.49
N LYS A 201 -11.81 -2.94 -9.80
CA LYS A 201 -12.16 -1.67 -9.17
C LYS A 201 -12.22 -1.80 -7.65
N GLY A 202 -11.53 -0.87 -6.95
CA GLY A 202 -11.50 -0.83 -5.50
C GLY A 202 -10.91 -2.11 -4.87
N TRP A 203 -10.16 -2.91 -5.63
CA TRP A 203 -9.57 -4.18 -5.16
C TRP A 203 -10.62 -5.20 -4.65
N GLN A 204 -11.88 -5.13 -5.11
CA GLN A 204 -13.00 -5.89 -4.55
C GLN A 204 -12.94 -7.38 -4.92
N THR A 205 -13.01 -8.23 -3.91
CA THR A 205 -12.95 -9.70 -4.04
C THR A 205 -14.09 -10.28 -4.90
N ASP A 206 -15.29 -9.73 -4.78
CA ASP A 206 -16.48 -10.16 -5.55
C ASP A 206 -16.34 -9.83 -7.04
N LEU A 207 -15.74 -8.67 -7.39
CA LEU A 207 -15.44 -8.33 -8.77
C LEU A 207 -14.35 -9.24 -9.36
N ALA A 208 -13.36 -9.63 -8.56
CA ALA A 208 -12.37 -10.62 -8.97
C ALA A 208 -12.99 -12.00 -9.19
N SER A 209 -13.90 -12.43 -8.29
CA SER A 209 -14.66 -13.65 -8.44
C SER A 209 -15.51 -13.64 -9.71
N LYS A 210 -16.22 -12.53 -9.97
CA LYS A 210 -17.02 -12.37 -11.18
C LYS A 210 -16.15 -12.43 -12.44
N ARG A 211 -15.02 -11.70 -12.49
CA ARG A 211 -14.11 -11.75 -13.63
C ARG A 211 -13.59 -13.16 -13.89
N MET A 212 -13.25 -13.92 -12.84
CA MET A 212 -12.82 -15.31 -13.01
C MET A 212 -13.95 -16.19 -13.58
N GLU A 213 -15.19 -16.01 -13.14
CA GLU A 213 -16.36 -16.71 -13.68
C GLU A 213 -16.54 -16.41 -15.18
N ASP A 214 -16.47 -15.12 -15.57
CA ASP A 214 -16.60 -14.67 -16.96
C ASP A 214 -15.46 -15.27 -17.85
N LEU A 215 -14.22 -15.36 -17.32
CA LEU A 215 -13.10 -16.01 -18.01
C LEU A 215 -13.29 -17.51 -18.16
N MET A 216 -13.79 -18.19 -17.13
CA MET A 216 -14.06 -19.64 -17.20
C MET A 216 -15.10 -19.94 -18.26
N GLN A 217 -16.18 -19.17 -18.32
CA GLN A 217 -17.25 -19.36 -19.30
C GLN A 217 -16.77 -19.03 -20.72
N SER A 218 -16.14 -17.87 -20.92
CA SER A 218 -15.74 -17.41 -22.26
C SER A 218 -14.59 -18.23 -22.86
N GLN A 219 -13.65 -18.70 -22.04
CA GLN A 219 -12.49 -19.44 -22.49
C GLN A 219 -12.67 -20.97 -22.40
N GLY A 220 -13.72 -21.44 -21.73
CA GLY A 220 -13.97 -22.87 -21.53
C GLY A 220 -13.02 -23.53 -20.51
N TYR A 221 -12.53 -22.78 -19.51
CA TYR A 221 -11.69 -23.36 -18.49
C TYR A 221 -12.47 -24.29 -17.55
N GLY A 222 -11.81 -25.37 -17.14
CA GLY A 222 -12.41 -26.30 -16.17
C GLY A 222 -11.41 -27.38 -15.74
N PRO A 223 -11.65 -28.03 -14.59
CA PRO A 223 -10.74 -29.05 -14.06
C PRO A 223 -10.58 -30.27 -14.99
N ASN A 224 -11.60 -30.53 -15.83
CA ASN A 224 -11.62 -31.60 -16.85
C ASN A 224 -11.83 -31.05 -18.27
N ALA A 225 -11.59 -29.74 -18.49
CA ALA A 225 -11.78 -29.05 -19.77
C ALA A 225 -10.47 -28.34 -20.17
N LYS A 226 -10.56 -27.15 -20.79
CA LYS A 226 -9.38 -26.37 -21.17
C LYS A 226 -8.58 -25.96 -19.94
N LYS A 227 -7.29 -26.23 -19.96
CA LYS A 227 -6.40 -25.93 -18.85
C LYS A 227 -6.02 -24.46 -18.81
N LEU A 228 -6.00 -23.89 -17.60
CA LEU A 228 -5.34 -22.63 -17.26
C LEU A 228 -4.12 -22.96 -16.40
N ASP A 229 -2.91 -22.50 -16.81
CA ASP A 229 -1.69 -22.83 -16.09
C ASP A 229 -1.35 -21.82 -14.98
N ALA A 230 -1.67 -20.52 -15.18
CA ALA A 230 -1.44 -19.50 -14.15
C ALA A 230 -2.50 -18.40 -14.17
N VAL A 231 -2.63 -17.72 -13.04
CA VAL A 231 -3.29 -16.43 -12.88
C VAL A 231 -2.30 -15.45 -12.26
N LEU A 232 -1.93 -14.41 -13.01
CA LEU A 232 -1.22 -13.27 -12.45
C LEU A 232 -2.21 -12.41 -11.68
N SER A 233 -2.16 -12.51 -10.36
CA SER A 233 -3.00 -11.74 -9.44
C SER A 233 -2.12 -10.82 -8.60
N PRO A 234 -2.38 -9.51 -8.57
CA PRO A 234 -1.51 -8.55 -7.91
C PRO A 234 -1.65 -8.52 -6.39
N ALA A 235 -2.76 -9.03 -5.83
CA ALA A 235 -3.02 -8.98 -4.39
C ALA A 235 -3.86 -10.15 -3.89
N ASP A 236 -3.73 -10.50 -2.61
CA ASP A 236 -4.43 -11.61 -1.96
C ASP A 236 -5.95 -11.47 -1.98
N VAL A 237 -6.47 -10.24 -1.83
CA VAL A 237 -7.91 -9.97 -1.91
C VAL A 237 -8.50 -10.34 -3.28
N ILE A 238 -7.73 -10.14 -4.36
CA ILE A 238 -8.11 -10.58 -5.71
C ILE A 238 -7.96 -12.09 -5.84
N SER A 239 -6.83 -12.65 -5.34
CA SER A 239 -6.57 -14.09 -5.36
C SER A 239 -7.65 -14.88 -4.62
N THR A 240 -8.16 -14.35 -3.50
CA THR A 240 -9.28 -14.92 -2.75
C THR A 240 -10.52 -15.08 -3.64
N GLY A 241 -10.90 -14.04 -4.40
CA GLY A 241 -12.04 -14.11 -5.33
C GLY A 241 -11.83 -15.13 -6.46
N VAL A 242 -10.61 -15.15 -7.02
CA VAL A 242 -10.22 -16.14 -8.04
C VAL A 242 -10.32 -17.57 -7.49
N ILE A 243 -9.70 -17.83 -6.33
CA ILE A 243 -9.69 -19.14 -5.68
C ILE A 243 -11.10 -19.59 -5.31
N PHE A 244 -11.92 -18.69 -4.77
CA PHE A 244 -13.32 -18.97 -4.45
C PHE A 244 -14.08 -19.50 -5.68
N THR A 245 -13.97 -18.81 -6.81
CA THR A 245 -14.61 -19.24 -8.06
C THR A 245 -14.08 -20.58 -8.52
N LEU A 246 -12.75 -20.77 -8.58
CA LEU A 246 -12.15 -22.02 -9.03
C LEU A 246 -12.58 -23.22 -8.15
N LYS A 247 -12.63 -23.05 -6.82
CA LYS A 247 -13.11 -24.08 -5.89
C LYS A 247 -14.57 -24.46 -6.14
N ARG A 248 -15.44 -23.48 -6.40
CA ARG A 248 -16.86 -23.73 -6.77
C ARG A 248 -16.99 -24.56 -8.05
N HIS A 249 -16.04 -24.44 -8.98
CA HIS A 249 -15.99 -25.22 -10.21
C HIS A 249 -15.21 -26.55 -10.08
N GLY A 250 -14.87 -26.97 -8.85
CA GLY A 250 -14.28 -28.28 -8.58
C GLY A 250 -12.76 -28.35 -8.74
N TYR A 251 -12.06 -27.20 -8.79
CA TYR A 251 -10.60 -27.21 -8.71
C TYR A 251 -10.13 -27.59 -7.31
N THR A 252 -9.04 -28.33 -7.27
CA THR A 252 -8.39 -28.82 -6.06
C THR A 252 -6.92 -28.39 -6.08
N PRO A 253 -6.17 -28.54 -4.97
CA PRO A 253 -4.74 -28.21 -4.94
C PRO A 253 -3.88 -28.95 -6.00
N SER A 254 -4.40 -30.07 -6.55
CA SER A 254 -3.67 -30.86 -7.57
C SER A 254 -3.82 -30.34 -9.00
N ASN A 255 -4.84 -29.52 -9.27
CA ASN A 255 -5.15 -29.06 -10.63
C ASN A 255 -5.44 -27.56 -10.75
N ILE A 256 -5.41 -26.81 -9.63
CA ILE A 256 -5.59 -25.35 -9.64
C ILE A 256 -4.41 -24.67 -10.35
N PRO A 257 -4.62 -23.59 -11.13
CA PRO A 257 -3.52 -22.85 -11.73
C PRO A 257 -2.58 -22.26 -10.68
N VAL A 258 -1.36 -21.92 -11.06
CA VAL A 258 -0.45 -21.12 -10.22
C VAL A 258 -1.04 -19.74 -10.04
N ILE A 259 -1.36 -19.33 -8.81
CA ILE A 259 -1.96 -18.04 -8.48
C ILE A 259 -0.96 -17.24 -7.63
N THR A 260 -0.66 -16.01 -8.05
CA THR A 260 0.16 -15.06 -7.27
C THR A 260 -0.70 -14.23 -6.33
N GLY A 261 -0.08 -13.46 -5.46
CA GLY A 261 -0.71 -12.51 -4.55
C GLY A 261 0.30 -11.63 -3.85
N GLN A 262 -0.16 -10.73 -3.00
CA GLN A 262 0.63 -9.95 -2.05
C GLN A 262 -0.20 -9.58 -0.83
N ASP A 263 0.48 -9.12 0.22
CA ASP A 263 0.05 -8.69 1.55
C ASP A 263 0.08 -9.80 2.60
N ALA A 264 0.32 -11.06 2.23
CA ALA A 264 0.42 -12.19 3.15
C ALA A 264 -0.76 -12.24 4.14
N SER A 265 -1.98 -12.03 3.65
CA SER A 265 -3.20 -12.07 4.46
C SER A 265 -3.35 -13.45 5.14
N PRO A 266 -4.01 -13.54 6.30
CA PRO A 266 -4.21 -14.83 6.97
C PRO A 266 -4.85 -15.89 6.07
N GLU A 267 -5.78 -15.48 5.20
CA GLU A 267 -6.41 -16.37 4.21
C GLU A 267 -5.42 -16.83 3.14
N ALA A 268 -4.59 -15.92 2.62
CA ALA A 268 -3.57 -16.26 1.64
C ALA A 268 -2.50 -17.19 2.22
N ILE A 269 -2.07 -16.95 3.45
CA ILE A 269 -1.17 -17.85 4.19
C ILE A 269 -1.78 -19.26 4.29
N ALA A 270 -3.06 -19.36 4.65
CA ALA A 270 -3.77 -20.64 4.67
C ALA A 270 -3.87 -21.27 3.28
N ASN A 271 -4.18 -20.49 2.24
CA ASN A 271 -4.27 -20.96 0.86
C ASN A 271 -2.91 -21.45 0.33
N VAL A 272 -1.80 -20.77 0.63
CA VAL A 272 -0.45 -21.21 0.30
C VAL A 272 -0.10 -22.52 1.03
N LYS A 273 -0.39 -22.61 2.33
CA LYS A 273 -0.20 -23.86 3.13
C LYS A 273 -0.97 -25.03 2.54
N ASN A 274 -2.20 -24.79 2.08
CA ASN A 274 -3.09 -25.82 1.56
C ASN A 274 -2.92 -26.08 0.04
N GLY A 275 -2.09 -25.29 -0.66
CA GLY A 275 -1.81 -25.45 -2.08
C GLY A 275 -2.86 -24.88 -3.03
N TYR A 276 -3.76 -24.02 -2.57
CA TYR A 276 -4.71 -23.28 -3.41
C TYR A 276 -4.13 -21.99 -3.99
N GLN A 277 -3.12 -21.41 -3.35
CA GLN A 277 -2.37 -20.25 -3.84
C GLN A 277 -0.89 -20.63 -3.96
N GLY A 278 -0.24 -20.20 -5.03
CA GLY A 278 1.17 -20.52 -5.29
C GLY A 278 2.09 -19.77 -4.34
N MET A 279 1.87 -18.48 -4.20
CA MET A 279 2.68 -17.58 -3.39
C MET A 279 1.90 -16.34 -3.00
N THR A 280 2.42 -15.63 -2.01
CA THR A 280 2.11 -14.24 -1.74
C THR A 280 3.40 -13.45 -1.52
N VAL A 281 3.32 -12.13 -1.53
CA VAL A 281 4.44 -11.25 -1.16
C VAL A 281 4.14 -10.63 0.19
N TYR A 282 5.03 -10.87 1.16
CA TYR A 282 4.96 -10.22 2.46
C TYR A 282 5.52 -8.81 2.40
N LYS A 283 4.74 -7.87 2.88
CA LYS A 283 5.09 -6.47 3.11
C LYS A 283 4.91 -6.17 4.59
N SER A 284 6.01 -5.88 5.30
CA SER A 284 5.96 -5.61 6.74
C SER A 284 5.34 -4.25 7.02
N THR A 285 4.03 -4.21 7.28
CA THR A 285 3.35 -2.95 7.64
C THR A 285 3.82 -2.43 9.01
N ASP A 286 4.32 -3.31 9.88
CA ASP A 286 4.97 -2.90 11.12
C ASP A 286 6.25 -2.09 10.86
N ASP A 287 7.09 -2.53 9.92
CA ASP A 287 8.29 -1.78 9.51
C ASP A 287 7.90 -0.46 8.82
N LEU A 288 6.86 -0.47 7.98
CA LEU A 288 6.38 0.76 7.33
C LEU A 288 5.88 1.79 8.36
N THR A 289 5.15 1.35 9.36
CA THR A 289 4.72 2.24 10.46
C THR A 289 5.91 2.77 11.27
N ASN A 290 6.98 1.98 11.46
CA ASN A 290 8.20 2.42 12.12
C ASN A 290 8.92 3.52 11.28
N VAL A 291 8.96 3.37 9.95
CA VAL A 291 9.48 4.41 9.04
C VAL A 291 8.74 5.72 9.24
N ILE A 292 7.39 5.70 9.27
CA ILE A 292 6.59 6.91 9.51
C ILE A 292 6.91 7.56 10.86
N VAL A 293 7.04 6.78 11.91
CA VAL A 293 7.40 7.30 13.24
C VAL A 293 8.78 7.97 13.22
N ASN A 294 9.75 7.38 12.53
CA ASN A 294 11.09 7.96 12.39
C ASN A 294 11.05 9.26 11.57
N MET A 295 10.32 9.29 10.45
CA MET A 295 10.10 10.49 9.66
C MET A 295 9.43 11.60 10.50
N ALA A 296 8.38 11.28 11.25
CA ALA A 296 7.68 12.23 12.13
C ALA A 296 8.63 12.82 13.19
N LYS A 297 9.47 11.99 13.80
CA LYS A 297 10.51 12.46 14.74
C LYS A 297 11.51 13.41 14.07
N ALA A 298 12.02 13.06 12.90
CA ALA A 298 12.97 13.89 12.19
C ALA A 298 12.36 15.26 11.85
N ILE A 299 11.14 15.26 11.29
CA ILE A 299 10.39 16.47 10.93
C ILE A 299 10.14 17.34 12.17
N SER A 300 9.63 16.75 13.27
CA SER A 300 9.32 17.49 14.50
C SER A 300 10.55 18.14 15.17
N GLN A 301 11.74 17.58 14.90
CA GLN A 301 13.01 18.08 15.42
C GLN A 301 13.76 18.98 14.42
N GLY A 302 13.20 19.24 13.24
CA GLY A 302 13.87 19.98 12.16
C GLY A 302 15.14 19.28 11.65
N LYS A 303 15.20 17.95 11.75
CA LYS A 303 16.30 17.13 11.25
C LYS A 303 16.03 16.63 9.85
N GLU A 304 17.08 16.21 9.16
CA GLU A 304 16.98 15.53 7.89
C GLU A 304 16.18 14.22 8.02
N VAL A 305 15.26 14.01 7.09
CA VAL A 305 14.44 12.79 7.03
C VAL A 305 15.20 11.74 6.23
N GLU A 306 15.34 10.55 6.80
CA GLU A 306 15.98 9.42 6.11
C GLU A 306 15.10 8.96 4.92
N VAL A 307 15.73 8.93 3.75
CA VAL A 307 15.15 8.40 2.49
C VAL A 307 16.21 7.51 1.81
N ASN A 308 15.76 6.50 1.06
CA ASN A 308 16.66 5.60 0.35
C ASN A 308 16.43 5.60 -1.17
N ASP A 309 15.43 6.37 -1.64
CA ASP A 309 15.16 6.59 -3.06
C ASP A 309 14.65 8.01 -3.32
N SER A 310 15.06 8.58 -4.47
CA SER A 310 14.60 9.91 -4.92
C SER A 310 14.42 9.98 -6.44
N PHE A 311 14.34 8.83 -7.11
CA PHE A 311 14.34 8.76 -8.58
C PHE A 311 13.28 7.83 -9.15
N THR A 312 12.84 6.81 -8.40
CA THR A 312 11.92 5.78 -8.89
C THR A 312 10.49 6.32 -9.05
N TYR A 313 10.08 7.19 -8.13
CA TYR A 313 8.70 7.67 -8.09
C TYR A 313 8.61 9.15 -8.41
N ASN A 314 7.79 9.47 -9.42
CA ASN A 314 7.39 10.84 -9.76
C ASN A 314 5.87 10.95 -9.60
N ASN A 315 5.41 11.97 -8.89
CA ASN A 315 3.97 12.13 -8.62
C ASN A 315 3.25 13.04 -9.62
N GLY A 316 3.91 13.37 -10.74
CA GLY A 316 3.39 14.28 -11.76
C GLY A 316 3.74 15.75 -11.50
N ALA A 317 4.14 16.12 -10.29
CA ALA A 317 4.62 17.47 -9.94
C ALA A 317 6.13 17.46 -9.62
N ALA A 318 6.62 16.41 -8.95
CA ALA A 318 8.04 16.29 -8.58
C ALA A 318 8.48 14.83 -8.44
N ASP A 319 9.79 14.59 -8.47
CA ASP A 319 10.38 13.34 -8.03
C ASP A 319 10.28 13.25 -6.50
N MET A 320 9.92 12.07 -5.98
CA MET A 320 9.59 11.89 -4.58
C MET A 320 10.81 11.45 -3.76
N HIS A 321 11.03 12.14 -2.67
CA HIS A 321 11.93 11.66 -1.61
C HIS A 321 11.23 10.51 -0.88
N SER A 322 11.68 9.27 -1.15
CA SER A 322 10.99 8.06 -0.78
C SER A 322 11.79 7.17 0.17
N TYR A 323 11.08 6.47 1.05
CA TYR A 323 11.63 5.33 1.77
C TYR A 323 10.93 4.06 1.29
N LEU A 324 11.68 3.20 0.64
CA LEU A 324 11.19 1.96 0.03
C LEU A 324 11.64 0.77 0.88
N LEU A 325 10.69 0.00 1.38
CA LEU A 325 10.93 -1.26 2.09
C LEU A 325 10.97 -2.43 1.10
N GLU A 326 11.85 -3.41 1.38
CA GLU A 326 11.97 -4.61 0.56
C GLU A 326 10.80 -5.56 0.77
N PRO A 327 10.09 -5.97 -0.30
CA PRO A 327 9.09 -7.03 -0.24
C PRO A 327 9.74 -8.42 -0.17
N LYS A 328 9.03 -9.42 0.40
CA LYS A 328 9.57 -10.78 0.57
C LYS A 328 8.63 -11.82 0.01
N LEU A 329 9.18 -12.74 -0.80
CA LEU A 329 8.43 -13.91 -1.28
C LEU A 329 8.02 -14.81 -0.12
N VAL A 330 6.74 -15.19 -0.09
CA VAL A 330 6.20 -16.23 0.76
C VAL A 330 5.57 -17.32 -0.11
N ASP A 331 6.13 -18.52 -0.05
CA ASP A 331 5.61 -19.69 -0.77
C ASP A 331 5.61 -20.92 0.13
N LYS A 332 5.34 -22.08 -0.44
CA LYS A 332 5.28 -23.36 0.30
C LYS A 332 6.55 -23.68 1.11
N ALA A 333 7.71 -23.13 0.70
CA ALA A 333 8.98 -23.43 1.36
C ALA A 333 9.16 -22.67 2.69
N ASN A 334 8.56 -21.48 2.82
CA ASN A 334 8.78 -20.62 3.99
C ASN A 334 7.49 -20.16 4.68
N VAL A 335 6.31 -20.50 4.16
CA VAL A 335 5.01 -20.05 4.68
C VAL A 335 4.74 -20.45 6.15
N SER A 336 5.49 -21.41 6.69
CA SER A 336 5.40 -21.80 8.11
C SER A 336 5.97 -20.76 9.08
N GLN A 337 6.71 -19.76 8.57
CA GLN A 337 7.29 -18.66 9.33
C GLN A 337 6.30 -17.48 9.50
N PHE A 338 5.18 -17.52 8.78
CA PHE A 338 4.12 -16.54 8.75
C PHE A 338 2.79 -17.17 9.24
#